data_60056afda34dc4ffc6de89d64523e9e0
#
_entry.id   60056afda34dc4ffc6de89d64523e9e0
#
_cell.length_a   1.000
_cell.length_b   1.000
_cell.length_c   1.000
_cell.angle_alpha   90.00
_cell.angle_beta   90.00
_cell.angle_gamma   90.00
#
_symmetry.space_group_name_H-M   'P 1'
#
loop_
_entity.id
_entity.type
_entity.pdbx_description
1 polymer ?
#
loop_
_entity_poly.entity_id
_entity_poly.type
_entity_poly.pdbx_seq_one_letter_code
_entity_poly.pdbx_strand_id
1 'polypeptide(L)'
;MKRVLSTLIFVTLLLITWPACQSNQEVRIDDDDLGGVVTSSQGAEAGVWVIAETRDLPTRHIKIVVTDDQGRYLVPDLPQAIYDVWVRGYGLVDSEKVQTEPGKALNLTAVVAPDARVAADYYPA
;
A
#
# COMPACT_ATOMS: atom_id res chain seq x y z
N MET A 1 64.21 24.30 -32.81
CA MET A 1 62.86 23.77 -33.01
C MET A 1 62.39 23.18 -31.70
N LYS A 2 61.56 23.87 -31.01
CA LYS A 2 60.95 23.37 -29.75
C LYS A 2 59.60 22.74 -30.08
N ARG A 3 59.50 21.43 -29.91
CA ARG A 3 58.24 20.74 -30.02
C ARG A 3 57.54 20.85 -28.67
N VAL A 4 56.46 21.62 -28.67
CA VAL A 4 55.57 21.69 -27.53
C VAL A 4 54.61 20.49 -27.60
N LEU A 5 54.79 19.51 -26.71
CA LEU A 5 53.84 18.43 -26.51
C LEU A 5 52.70 18.99 -25.68
N SER A 6 51.58 19.28 -26.33
CA SER A 6 50.35 19.64 -25.64
C SER A 6 49.68 18.35 -25.15
N THR A 7 49.86 18.06 -23.86
CA THR A 7 49.16 16.93 -23.22
C THR A 7 47.75 17.37 -22.90
N LEU A 8 46.81 16.98 -23.75
CA LEU A 8 45.39 17.14 -23.49
C LEU A 8 44.99 16.13 -22.39
N ILE A 9 44.82 16.63 -21.19
CA ILE A 9 44.24 15.83 -20.09
C ILE A 9 42.74 15.83 -20.33
N PHE A 10 42.22 14.75 -20.88
CA PHE A 10 40.80 14.45 -20.88
C PHE A 10 40.41 14.04 -19.44
N VAL A 11 39.85 14.98 -18.70
CA VAL A 11 39.15 14.67 -17.45
C VAL A 11 37.78 14.11 -17.83
N THR A 12 37.70 12.80 -17.92
CA THR A 12 36.44 12.09 -18.04
C THR A 12 35.74 12.19 -16.68
N LEU A 13 34.78 13.12 -16.58
CA LEU A 13 33.89 13.22 -15.43
C LEU A 13 32.95 12.00 -15.45
N LEU A 14 33.30 10.99 -14.69
CA LEU A 14 32.47 9.80 -14.51
C LEU A 14 31.29 10.20 -13.63
N LEU A 15 30.16 10.55 -14.26
CA LEU A 15 28.88 10.71 -13.58
C LEU A 15 28.45 9.33 -13.08
N ILE A 16 28.79 9.04 -11.84
CA ILE A 16 28.25 7.87 -11.13
C ILE A 16 26.79 8.22 -10.81
N THR A 17 25.89 7.84 -11.71
CA THR A 17 24.47 7.81 -11.40
C THR A 17 24.24 6.62 -10.48
N TRP A 18 24.12 6.89 -9.19
CA TRP A 18 23.62 5.89 -8.27
C TRP A 18 22.14 5.66 -8.58
N PRO A 19 21.73 4.44 -8.91
CA PRO A 19 20.32 4.15 -8.96
C PRO A 19 19.77 4.37 -7.55
N ALA A 20 18.84 5.30 -7.42
CA ALA A 20 18.07 5.42 -6.21
C ALA A 20 17.34 4.09 -6.03
N CYS A 21 17.79 3.28 -5.09
CA CYS A 21 17.14 2.06 -4.70
C CYS A 21 15.83 2.49 -4.00
N GLN A 22 14.75 2.63 -4.77
CA GLN A 22 13.42 2.65 -4.21
C GLN A 22 13.19 1.23 -3.70
N SER A 23 13.48 1.03 -2.42
CA SER A 23 13.06 -0.17 -1.74
C SER A 23 11.54 -0.17 -1.66
N ASN A 24 10.92 -0.73 -2.67
CA ASN A 24 9.55 -1.16 -2.61
C ASN A 24 9.53 -2.33 -1.63
N GLN A 25 9.58 -2.02 -0.32
CA GLN A 25 9.54 -3.06 0.69
C GLN A 25 8.14 -3.65 0.67
N GLU A 26 8.04 -4.83 0.08
CA GLU A 26 6.85 -5.66 0.23
C GLU A 26 6.57 -5.88 1.72
N VAL A 27 5.28 -5.84 2.06
CA VAL A 27 4.83 -6.15 3.41
C VAL A 27 5.12 -7.62 3.70
N ARG A 28 5.87 -7.89 4.76
CA ARG A 28 6.09 -9.25 5.25
C ARG A 28 4.81 -9.76 5.88
N ILE A 29 4.36 -10.91 5.42
CA ILE A 29 3.18 -11.59 5.96
C ILE A 29 3.56 -13.00 6.43
N ASP A 30 2.99 -13.40 7.55
CA ASP A 30 3.04 -14.76 8.07
C ASP A 30 1.75 -15.51 7.70
N ASP A 31 1.65 -16.79 8.09
CA ASP A 31 0.52 -17.65 7.72
C ASP A 31 -0.83 -17.19 8.31
N ASP A 32 -0.80 -16.37 9.34
CA ASP A 32 -1.98 -15.81 10.02
C ASP A 32 -2.17 -14.30 9.79
N ASP A 33 -1.43 -13.74 8.85
CA ASP A 33 -1.49 -12.32 8.50
C ASP A 33 -2.21 -12.10 7.16
N LEU A 34 -2.76 -10.90 6.98
CA LEU A 34 -3.10 -10.33 5.68
C LEU A 34 -2.29 -9.06 5.49
N GLY A 35 -1.73 -8.87 4.32
CA GLY A 35 -0.97 -7.67 4.03
C GLY A 35 -0.94 -7.34 2.54
N GLY A 36 -0.65 -6.09 2.26
CA GLY A 36 -0.57 -5.60 0.89
C GLY A 36 -0.51 -4.09 0.81
N VAL A 37 -0.92 -3.57 -0.33
CA VAL A 37 -0.94 -2.14 -0.63
C VAL A 37 -2.34 -1.72 -1.07
N VAL A 38 -2.77 -0.56 -0.60
CA VAL A 38 -4.02 0.09 -1.03
C VAL A 38 -3.68 1.21 -2.01
N THR A 39 -4.27 1.16 -3.17
CA THR A 39 -4.14 2.19 -4.21
C THR A 39 -5.49 2.66 -4.71
N SER A 40 -5.54 3.88 -5.23
CA SER A 40 -6.69 4.43 -5.96
C SER A 40 -6.24 5.01 -7.30
N SER A 41 -7.16 5.65 -8.00
CA SER A 41 -6.82 6.45 -9.19
C SER A 41 -5.81 7.59 -8.91
N GLN A 42 -5.62 7.95 -7.65
CA GLN A 42 -4.70 9.01 -7.20
C GLN A 42 -3.33 8.46 -6.73
N GLY A 43 -3.13 7.13 -6.75
CA GLY A 43 -1.92 6.46 -6.31
C GLY A 43 -2.10 5.73 -4.98
N ALA A 44 -1.00 5.55 -4.23
CA ALA A 44 -1.03 4.90 -2.93
C ALA A 44 -1.87 5.70 -1.92
N GLU A 45 -2.70 5.01 -1.16
CA GLU A 45 -3.61 5.62 -0.20
C GLU A 45 -3.08 5.49 1.23
N ALA A 46 -2.59 6.59 1.77
CA ALA A 46 -2.13 6.68 3.15
C ALA A 46 -3.28 7.01 4.12
N GLY A 47 -3.23 6.44 5.33
CA GLY A 47 -4.18 6.78 6.39
C GLY A 47 -5.60 6.26 6.16
N VAL A 48 -5.77 5.27 5.30
CA VAL A 48 -7.07 4.64 5.06
C VAL A 48 -7.23 3.37 5.89
N TRP A 49 -8.45 3.02 6.19
CA TRP A 49 -8.77 1.83 6.98
C TRP A 49 -8.90 0.62 6.08
N VAL A 50 -8.21 -0.45 6.45
CA VAL A 50 -8.42 -1.78 5.92
C VAL A 50 -9.18 -2.58 6.95
N ILE A 51 -10.37 -3.04 6.59
CA ILE A 51 -11.30 -3.72 7.48
C ILE A 51 -11.37 -5.19 7.05
N ALA A 52 -11.05 -6.10 7.96
CA ALA A 52 -11.18 -7.54 7.77
C ALA A 52 -12.25 -8.08 8.72
N GLU A 53 -13.30 -8.67 8.18
CA GLU A 53 -14.43 -9.18 8.93
C GLU A 53 -14.70 -10.64 8.55
N THR A 54 -14.99 -11.47 9.54
CA THR A 54 -15.51 -12.82 9.30
C THR A 54 -16.70 -13.12 10.19
N ARG A 55 -17.59 -13.96 9.67
CA ARG A 55 -18.73 -14.55 10.39
C ARG A 55 -18.62 -16.08 10.53
N ASP A 56 -17.51 -16.65 10.05
CA ASP A 56 -17.26 -18.10 10.08
C ASP A 56 -16.76 -18.60 11.43
N LEU A 57 -16.56 -17.70 12.39
CA LEU A 57 -16.19 -18.02 13.76
C LEU A 57 -17.42 -18.04 14.68
N PRO A 58 -17.33 -18.65 15.88
CA PRO A 58 -18.44 -18.67 16.84
C PRO A 58 -18.96 -17.28 17.21
N THR A 59 -18.08 -16.27 17.16
CA THR A 59 -18.44 -14.85 17.32
C THR A 59 -17.96 -14.06 16.10
N ARG A 60 -18.69 -13.01 15.75
CA ARG A 60 -18.26 -12.08 14.71
C ARG A 60 -16.89 -11.49 15.07
N HIS A 61 -15.96 -11.55 14.15
CA HIS A 61 -14.60 -11.03 14.34
C HIS A 61 -14.31 -9.95 13.30
N ILE A 62 -13.89 -8.78 13.79
CA ILE A 62 -13.50 -7.65 12.95
C ILE A 62 -12.14 -7.16 13.43
N LYS A 63 -11.24 -6.93 12.46
CA LYS A 63 -9.96 -6.28 12.70
C LYS A 63 -9.79 -5.14 11.72
N ILE A 64 -9.35 -3.99 12.21
CA ILE A 64 -9.16 -2.78 11.41
C ILE A 64 -7.74 -2.29 11.62
N VAL A 65 -7.06 -2.02 10.51
CA VAL A 65 -5.73 -1.39 10.51
C VAL A 65 -5.74 -0.17 9.59
N VAL A 66 -4.73 0.67 9.74
CA VAL A 66 -4.57 1.90 8.95
C VAL A 66 -3.33 1.76 8.08
N THR A 67 -3.42 2.19 6.83
CA THR A 67 -2.29 2.17 5.89
C THR A 67 -1.23 3.20 6.27
N ASP A 68 0.03 2.88 5.96
CA ASP A 68 1.16 3.79 6.11
C ASP A 68 1.24 4.82 4.96
N ASP A 69 2.30 5.64 4.96
CA ASP A 69 2.50 6.70 3.96
C ASP A 69 2.66 6.17 2.53
N GLN A 70 2.99 4.89 2.36
CA GLN A 70 3.09 4.22 1.06
C GLN A 70 1.86 3.38 0.72
N GLY A 71 0.79 3.48 1.51
CA GLY A 71 -0.43 2.70 1.32
C GLY A 71 -0.33 1.25 1.78
N ARG A 72 0.74 0.86 2.47
CA ARG A 72 0.96 -0.51 2.94
C ARG A 72 0.18 -0.77 4.21
N TYR A 73 -0.30 -2.00 4.36
CA TYR A 73 -1.01 -2.45 5.55
C TYR A 73 -0.63 -3.87 5.94
N LEU A 74 -0.78 -4.17 7.21
CA LEU A 74 -0.68 -5.52 7.78
C LEU A 74 -1.81 -5.72 8.80
N VAL A 75 -2.62 -6.74 8.59
CA VAL A 75 -3.60 -7.22 9.58
C VAL A 75 -3.02 -8.48 10.21
N PRO A 76 -2.47 -8.40 11.43
CA PRO A 76 -1.77 -9.52 12.04
C PRO A 76 -2.70 -10.44 12.82
N ASP A 77 -2.24 -11.67 13.04
CA ASP A 77 -2.81 -12.62 14.00
C ASP A 77 -4.31 -12.87 13.77
N LEU A 78 -4.68 -13.19 12.53
CA LEU A 78 -6.05 -13.54 12.20
C LEU A 78 -6.32 -15.04 12.44
N PRO A 79 -7.41 -15.39 13.14
CA PRO A 79 -7.90 -16.76 13.16
C PRO A 79 -8.16 -17.28 11.74
N GLN A 80 -7.96 -18.59 11.53
CA GLN A 80 -8.24 -19.22 10.24
C GLN A 80 -9.73 -19.18 9.93
N ALA A 81 -10.10 -18.42 8.94
CA ALA A 81 -11.46 -18.23 8.44
C ALA A 81 -11.44 -17.53 7.09
N ILE A 82 -12.55 -17.46 6.42
CA ILE A 82 -12.73 -16.64 5.22
C ILE A 82 -13.16 -15.24 5.67
N TYR A 83 -12.39 -14.24 5.24
CA TYR A 83 -12.62 -12.83 5.58
C TYR A 83 -13.14 -12.07 4.37
N ASP A 84 -14.09 -11.17 4.64
CA ASP A 84 -14.42 -10.06 3.74
C ASP A 84 -13.53 -8.88 4.10
N VAL A 85 -12.78 -8.37 3.11
CA VAL A 85 -11.82 -7.28 3.30
C VAL A 85 -12.16 -6.12 2.39
N TRP A 86 -12.24 -4.92 2.94
CA TRP A 86 -12.52 -3.71 2.17
C TRP A 86 -11.82 -2.50 2.76
N VAL A 87 -11.86 -1.40 2.03
CA VAL A 87 -11.20 -0.13 2.37
C VAL A 87 -12.23 0.94 2.64
N ARG A 88 -11.99 1.73 3.67
CA ARG A 88 -12.75 2.92 4.02
C ARG A 88 -11.79 4.04 4.40
N GLY A 89 -12.06 5.27 3.99
CA GLY A 89 -11.21 6.39 4.33
C GLY A 89 -11.83 7.74 3.99
N TYR A 90 -11.13 8.77 4.42
CA TYR A 90 -11.53 10.15 4.11
C TYR A 90 -11.51 10.41 2.60
N GLY A 91 -12.59 10.98 2.08
CA GLY A 91 -12.72 11.24 0.65
C GLY A 91 -12.99 10.03 -0.23
N LEU A 92 -13.22 8.86 0.37
CA LEU A 92 -13.50 7.61 -0.32
C LEU A 92 -14.94 7.16 -0.08
N VAL A 93 -15.46 6.34 -1.00
CA VAL A 93 -16.58 5.46 -0.70
C VAL A 93 -16.04 4.10 -0.27
N ASP A 94 -16.85 3.27 0.39
CA ASP A 94 -16.42 1.90 0.69
C ASP A 94 -16.07 1.16 -0.60
N SER A 95 -14.93 0.48 -0.61
CA SER A 95 -14.57 -0.39 -1.72
C SER A 95 -15.44 -1.64 -1.74
N GLU A 96 -15.42 -2.37 -2.85
CA GLU A 96 -15.98 -3.71 -2.89
C GLU A 96 -15.27 -4.62 -1.89
N LYS A 97 -16.02 -5.54 -1.30
CA LYS A 97 -15.48 -6.54 -0.39
C LYS A 97 -14.82 -7.65 -1.18
N VAL A 98 -13.58 -7.96 -0.81
CA VAL A 98 -12.80 -9.05 -1.39
C VAL A 98 -12.70 -10.18 -0.38
N GLN A 99 -13.05 -11.40 -0.78
CA GLN A 99 -12.90 -12.57 0.09
C GLN A 99 -11.49 -13.13 0.02
N THR A 100 -10.91 -13.44 1.16
CA THR A 100 -9.59 -14.02 1.28
C THR A 100 -9.43 -14.81 2.57
N GLU A 101 -8.34 -15.55 2.64
CA GLU A 101 -7.89 -16.26 3.85
C GLU A 101 -6.57 -15.66 4.33
N PRO A 102 -6.24 -15.77 5.65
CA PRO A 102 -4.92 -15.39 6.15
C PRO A 102 -3.78 -16.10 5.44
N GLY A 103 -2.60 -15.50 5.44
CA GLY A 103 -1.39 -16.02 4.81
C GLY A 103 -1.21 -15.62 3.36
N LYS A 104 -2.04 -14.72 2.85
CA LYS A 104 -1.99 -14.25 1.45
C LYS A 104 -1.72 -12.76 1.37
N ALA A 105 -0.91 -12.35 0.37
CA ALA A 105 -0.81 -10.96 -0.01
C ALA A 105 -2.08 -10.53 -0.76
N LEU A 106 -2.64 -9.39 -0.36
CA LEU A 106 -3.86 -8.85 -0.94
C LEU A 106 -3.70 -7.36 -1.16
N ASN A 107 -3.58 -6.96 -2.42
CA ASN A 107 -3.63 -5.55 -2.81
C ASN A 107 -5.08 -5.13 -3.02
N LEU A 108 -5.43 -3.99 -2.47
CA LEU A 108 -6.80 -3.46 -2.50
C LEU A 108 -6.86 -2.18 -3.32
N THR A 109 -8.00 -1.95 -3.93
CA THR A 109 -8.28 -0.72 -4.68
C THR A 109 -9.31 0.10 -3.93
N ALA A 110 -8.91 1.30 -3.51
CA ALA A 110 -9.80 2.28 -2.93
C ALA A 110 -10.59 3.02 -4.02
N VAL A 111 -11.80 3.41 -3.70
CA VAL A 111 -12.68 4.14 -4.62
C VAL A 111 -12.86 5.57 -4.14
N VAL A 112 -12.38 6.52 -4.92
CA VAL A 112 -12.51 7.94 -4.62
C VAL A 112 -13.97 8.36 -4.75
N ALA A 113 -14.50 9.05 -3.74
CA ALA A 113 -15.86 9.59 -3.80
C ALA A 113 -15.96 10.69 -4.88
N PRO A 114 -17.08 10.77 -5.59
CA PRO A 114 -17.26 11.80 -6.63
C PRO A 114 -17.26 13.22 -6.06
N ASP A 115 -17.69 13.38 -4.81
CA ASP A 115 -17.70 14.66 -4.09
C ASP A 115 -17.67 14.44 -2.57
N ALA A 116 -17.47 15.53 -1.83
CA ALA A 116 -17.38 15.49 -0.37
C ALA A 116 -18.69 15.05 0.32
N ARG A 117 -19.82 15.28 -0.29
CA ARG A 117 -21.12 14.88 0.26
C ARG A 117 -21.29 13.37 0.24
N VAL A 118 -20.95 12.74 -0.88
CA VAL A 118 -20.98 11.29 -0.99
C VAL A 118 -19.95 10.66 -0.06
N ALA A 119 -18.75 11.24 0.04
CA ALA A 119 -17.73 10.76 0.98
C ALA A 119 -18.22 10.75 2.43
N ALA A 120 -18.98 11.77 2.85
CA ALA A 120 -19.49 11.89 4.22
C ALA A 120 -20.50 10.80 4.61
N ASP A 121 -21.13 10.15 3.65
CA ASP A 121 -22.05 9.03 3.91
C ASP A 121 -21.30 7.76 4.38
N TYR A 122 -20.02 7.62 4.03
CA TYR A 122 -19.19 6.47 4.37
C TYR A 122 -18.21 6.74 5.50
N TYR A 123 -17.66 7.91 5.55
CA TYR A 123 -16.69 8.31 6.56
C TYR A 123 -17.12 9.66 7.15
N PRO A 124 -17.95 9.65 8.18
CA PRO A 124 -18.38 10.89 8.83
C PRO A 124 -17.17 11.58 9.46
N ALA A 125 -17.12 12.88 9.24
CA ALA A 125 -16.09 13.73 9.82
C ALA A 125 -16.24 13.85 11.34
#